data_e482ccd64048feac3f399cc1a5d0fc84
#
_entry.id   e482ccd64048feac3f399cc1a5d0fc84
#
_cell.length_a   1.000
_cell.length_b   1.000
_cell.length_c   1.000
_cell.angle_alpha   90.00
_cell.angle_beta   90.00
_cell.angle_gamma   90.00
#
_symmetry.space_group_name_H-M   'P 1'
#
loop_
_entity.id
_entity.type
_entity.pdbx_description
1 polymer ?
#
loop_
_entity_poly.entity_id
_entity_poly.type
_entity_poly.pdbx_seq_one_letter_code
_entity_poly.pdbx_strand_id
1 'polypeptide(L)'
;MSETKRTARLFGVCYALALIFWVVFYLGRCAVMLAHRAGGNMPQTTLTAADLTFESFECYLDLEWDTPPDDDPNWYLSTDNDPHILYDGGGYIETVRLYAGHRLPPGSVALYYLLPGQTDYSETQKVFAHVVQPGVYEFDLGGKTVSGLRIDPDSVGGVATLFTGVELNPPQFWLLRFVPNGGQWLLLLGLPACAAAAWALVRGKRPENS
;
A
#
# COMPACT_ATOMS: atom_id res chain seq x y z
N MET A 1 47.15 10.79 -4.20
CA MET A 1 46.07 9.80 -4.17
C MET A 1 45.46 9.78 -5.55
N SER A 2 45.42 8.63 -6.26
CA SER A 2 44.93 8.60 -7.65
C SER A 2 43.46 9.07 -7.72
N GLU A 3 43.12 9.71 -8.81
CA GLU A 3 41.78 10.25 -9.08
C GLU A 3 40.70 9.16 -8.92
N THR A 4 40.98 7.96 -9.37
CA THR A 4 40.11 6.77 -9.22
C THR A 4 39.79 6.43 -7.75
N LYS A 5 40.77 6.51 -6.84
CA LYS A 5 40.57 6.27 -5.41
C LYS A 5 39.68 7.35 -4.77
N ARG A 6 39.79 8.59 -5.26
CA ARG A 6 38.97 9.70 -4.77
C ARG A 6 37.50 9.57 -5.20
N THR A 7 37.29 9.20 -6.47
CA THR A 7 35.94 8.95 -7.00
C THR A 7 35.26 7.76 -6.28
N ALA A 8 35.97 6.64 -6.10
CA ALA A 8 35.44 5.49 -5.37
C ALA A 8 35.04 5.83 -3.92
N ARG A 9 35.84 6.68 -3.23
CA ARG A 9 35.47 7.16 -1.88
C ARG A 9 34.21 8.02 -1.90
N LEU A 10 34.02 8.87 -2.90
CA LEU A 10 32.84 9.70 -3.02
C LEU A 10 31.58 8.85 -3.18
N PHE A 11 31.62 7.86 -4.08
CA PHE A 11 30.54 6.89 -4.23
C PHE A 11 30.23 6.19 -2.90
N GLY A 12 31.25 5.66 -2.22
CA GLY A 12 31.10 5.03 -0.94
C GLY A 12 30.43 5.91 0.12
N VAL A 13 30.77 7.19 0.18
CA VAL A 13 30.13 8.15 1.10
C VAL A 13 28.67 8.39 0.74
N CYS A 14 28.34 8.58 -0.55
CA CYS A 14 26.96 8.81 -1.00
C CYS A 14 26.07 7.60 -0.66
N TYR A 15 26.54 6.37 -0.89
CA TYR A 15 25.79 5.15 -0.54
C TYR A 15 25.67 4.95 0.98
N ALA A 16 26.71 5.23 1.74
CA ALA A 16 26.65 5.16 3.21
C ALA A 16 25.62 6.15 3.78
N LEU A 17 25.58 7.38 3.27
CA LEU A 17 24.59 8.39 3.66
C LEU A 17 23.17 7.97 3.27
N ALA A 18 22.96 7.40 2.08
CA ALA A 18 21.67 6.91 1.65
C ALA A 18 21.17 5.76 2.54
N LEU A 19 22.05 4.83 2.90
CA LEU A 19 21.73 3.72 3.80
C LEU A 19 21.40 4.21 5.20
N ILE A 20 22.19 5.14 5.75
CA ILE A 20 21.91 5.73 7.06
C ILE A 20 20.56 6.45 7.04
N PHE A 21 20.30 7.26 6.02
CA PHE A 21 19.01 7.92 5.86
C PHE A 21 17.85 6.92 5.82
N TRP A 22 18.00 5.85 5.05
CA TRP A 22 17.03 4.78 4.95
C TRP A 22 16.70 4.16 6.32
N VAL A 23 17.74 3.75 7.05
CA VAL A 23 17.58 3.15 8.37
C VAL A 23 16.92 4.12 9.35
N VAL A 24 17.38 5.36 9.43
CA VAL A 24 16.83 6.39 10.33
C VAL A 24 15.36 6.68 10.00
N PHE A 25 15.01 6.78 8.70
CA PHE A 25 13.65 6.99 8.26
C PHE A 25 12.71 5.86 8.71
N TYR A 26 13.13 4.60 8.51
CA TYR A 26 12.31 3.45 8.94
C TYR A 26 12.23 3.28 10.45
N LEU A 27 13.30 3.57 11.18
CA LEU A 27 13.24 3.63 12.65
C LEU A 27 12.26 4.70 13.13
N GLY A 28 12.25 5.86 12.48
CA GLY A 28 11.27 6.92 12.76
C GLY A 28 9.83 6.45 12.51
N ARG A 29 9.57 5.79 11.38
CA ARG A 29 8.25 5.19 11.09
C ARG A 29 7.85 4.14 12.13
N CYS A 30 8.76 3.25 12.53
CA CYS A 30 8.50 2.27 13.59
C CYS A 30 8.17 2.96 14.92
N ALA A 31 8.86 4.03 15.29
CA ALA A 31 8.57 4.78 16.50
C ALA A 31 7.18 5.42 16.47
N VAL A 32 6.78 6.03 15.35
CA VAL A 32 5.44 6.59 15.15
C VAL A 32 4.37 5.51 15.28
N MET A 33 4.55 4.38 14.60
CA MET A 33 3.64 3.24 14.68
C MET A 33 3.49 2.73 16.12
N LEU A 34 4.60 2.56 16.84
CA LEU A 34 4.58 2.13 18.25
C LEU A 34 3.85 3.12 19.15
N ALA A 35 4.02 4.43 18.89
CA ALA A 35 3.29 5.47 19.62
C ALA A 35 1.77 5.37 19.38
N HIS A 36 1.32 5.20 18.14
CA HIS A 36 -0.10 5.01 17.82
C HIS A 36 -0.65 3.71 18.42
N ARG A 37 0.13 2.63 18.38
CA ARG A 37 -0.25 1.36 19.00
C ARG A 37 -0.38 1.49 20.52
N ALA A 38 0.58 2.11 21.17
CA ALA A 38 0.54 2.35 22.63
C ALA A 38 -0.60 3.29 23.04
N GLY A 39 -0.95 4.26 22.18
CA GLY A 39 -2.09 5.17 22.36
C GLY A 39 -3.46 4.56 22.03
N GLY A 40 -3.54 3.30 21.58
CA GLY A 40 -4.80 2.65 21.21
C GLY A 40 -5.42 3.16 19.89
N ASN A 41 -4.68 3.97 19.13
CA ASN A 41 -5.18 4.57 17.88
C ASN A 41 -4.87 3.76 16.63
N MET A 42 -4.26 2.58 16.78
CA MET A 42 -3.92 1.67 15.68
C MET A 42 -4.78 0.42 15.78
N PRO A 43 -5.92 0.36 15.09
CA PRO A 43 -6.78 -0.82 15.12
C PRO A 43 -6.04 -2.02 14.50
N GLN A 44 -6.12 -3.16 15.17
CA GLN A 44 -5.69 -4.46 14.65
C GLN A 44 -6.91 -5.36 14.73
N THR A 45 -7.68 -5.41 13.68
CA THR A 45 -8.96 -6.14 13.64
C THR A 45 -9.22 -6.72 12.27
N THR A 46 -9.99 -7.79 12.26
CA THR A 46 -10.58 -8.36 11.05
C THR A 46 -12.02 -7.91 10.98
N LEU A 47 -12.39 -7.29 9.89
CA LEU A 47 -13.75 -6.87 9.56
C LEU A 47 -14.41 -7.97 8.73
N THR A 48 -15.65 -8.27 9.08
CA THR A 48 -16.53 -9.18 8.36
C THR A 48 -17.53 -8.41 7.49
N ALA A 49 -18.34 -9.10 6.71
CA ALA A 49 -19.39 -8.45 5.93
C ALA A 49 -20.38 -7.66 6.81
N ALA A 50 -20.57 -8.05 8.07
CA ALA A 50 -21.45 -7.36 9.01
C ALA A 50 -20.91 -6.00 9.49
N ASP A 51 -19.60 -5.76 9.35
CA ASP A 51 -18.92 -4.53 9.77
C ASP A 51 -18.81 -3.51 8.62
N LEU A 52 -19.32 -3.85 7.43
CA LEU A 52 -19.09 -3.15 6.18
C LEU A 52 -20.40 -2.87 5.45
N THR A 53 -20.41 -1.82 4.63
CA THR A 53 -21.51 -1.51 3.73
C THR A 53 -21.11 -1.84 2.30
N PHE A 54 -21.93 -2.65 1.62
CA PHE A 54 -21.71 -3.02 0.22
C PHE A 54 -22.63 -2.17 -0.66
N GLU A 55 -22.04 -1.41 -1.58
CA GLU A 55 -22.77 -0.60 -2.56
C GLU A 55 -22.48 -1.11 -3.97
N SER A 56 -23.52 -1.15 -4.81
CA SER A 56 -23.50 -1.76 -6.15
C SER A 56 -23.18 -3.27 -6.14
N PHE A 57 -23.69 -3.96 -5.11
CA PHE A 57 -23.63 -5.41 -5.00
C PHE A 57 -24.99 -5.99 -4.71
N GLU A 58 -25.24 -7.20 -5.24
CA GLU A 58 -26.35 -8.07 -4.90
C GLU A 58 -25.82 -9.37 -4.29
N CYS A 59 -26.59 -9.98 -3.38
CA CYS A 59 -26.26 -11.30 -2.88
C CYS A 59 -26.38 -12.31 -4.03
N TYR A 60 -25.31 -13.03 -4.31
CA TYR A 60 -25.27 -13.92 -5.47
C TYR A 60 -26.17 -15.14 -5.31
N LEU A 61 -26.42 -15.59 -4.07
CA LEU A 61 -27.34 -16.68 -3.79
C LEU A 61 -28.81 -16.35 -4.11
N ASP A 62 -29.17 -15.06 -4.14
CA ASP A 62 -30.53 -14.61 -4.42
C ASP A 62 -30.84 -14.53 -5.93
N LEU A 63 -29.84 -14.81 -6.80
CA LEU A 63 -30.01 -14.73 -8.24
C LEU A 63 -30.60 -16.03 -8.81
N GLU A 64 -31.75 -15.91 -9.48
CA GLU A 64 -32.43 -17.06 -10.10
C GLU A 64 -31.77 -17.54 -11.41
N TRP A 65 -30.94 -16.71 -12.04
CA TRP A 65 -30.42 -16.93 -13.39
C TRP A 65 -28.99 -17.46 -13.46
N ASP A 66 -28.28 -17.50 -12.34
CA ASP A 66 -26.93 -18.09 -12.25
C ASP A 66 -26.77 -18.82 -10.92
N THR A 67 -25.86 -19.78 -10.88
CA THR A 67 -25.61 -20.61 -9.70
C THR A 67 -24.23 -20.27 -9.15
N PRO A 68 -24.12 -19.89 -7.87
CA PRO A 68 -22.83 -19.67 -7.22
C PRO A 68 -22.00 -20.96 -7.24
N PRO A 69 -20.65 -20.87 -7.13
CA PRO A 69 -19.78 -22.04 -7.09
C PRO A 69 -20.05 -22.97 -5.91
N ASP A 70 -20.55 -22.43 -4.82
CA ASP A 70 -20.94 -23.12 -3.59
C ASP A 70 -22.03 -22.33 -2.87
N ASP A 71 -22.54 -22.84 -1.75
CA ASP A 71 -23.61 -22.22 -0.94
C ASP A 71 -23.06 -21.19 0.07
N ASP A 72 -21.86 -20.61 -0.13
CA ASP A 72 -21.32 -19.60 0.78
C ASP A 72 -22.12 -18.29 0.66
N PRO A 73 -22.72 -17.78 1.76
CA PRO A 73 -23.51 -16.55 1.74
C PRO A 73 -22.70 -15.27 1.47
N ASN A 74 -21.39 -15.37 1.43
CA ASN A 74 -20.49 -14.24 1.16
C ASN A 74 -20.15 -14.07 -0.32
N TRP A 75 -20.88 -14.75 -1.22
CA TRP A 75 -20.83 -14.45 -2.63
C TRP A 75 -21.67 -13.23 -2.97
N TYR A 76 -21.04 -12.23 -3.59
CA TYR A 76 -21.66 -11.00 -4.06
C TYR A 76 -21.41 -10.82 -5.55
N LEU A 77 -22.43 -10.33 -6.27
CA LEU A 77 -22.31 -9.96 -7.68
C LEU A 77 -22.29 -8.43 -7.81
N SER A 78 -21.30 -7.87 -8.47
CA SER A 78 -21.28 -6.46 -8.78
C SER A 78 -22.34 -6.10 -9.84
N THR A 79 -23.17 -5.09 -9.55
CA THR A 79 -24.31 -4.67 -10.41
C THR A 79 -23.94 -3.63 -11.43
N ASP A 80 -22.86 -2.90 -11.21
CA ASP A 80 -22.34 -1.87 -12.14
C ASP A 80 -20.80 -1.85 -12.15
N ASN A 81 -20.21 -0.83 -12.80
CA ASN A 81 -18.77 -0.67 -12.95
C ASN A 81 -18.10 0.12 -11.80
N ASP A 82 -18.84 0.41 -10.73
CA ASP A 82 -18.31 1.09 -9.55
C ASP A 82 -18.71 0.38 -8.24
N PRO A 83 -18.50 -0.96 -8.15
CA PRO A 83 -18.82 -1.71 -6.93
C PRO A 83 -17.83 -1.34 -5.83
N HIS A 84 -18.34 -1.00 -4.65
CA HIS A 84 -17.47 -0.64 -3.54
C HIS A 84 -17.98 -1.08 -2.18
N ILE A 85 -17.03 -1.31 -1.29
CA ILE A 85 -17.22 -1.75 0.08
C ILE A 85 -16.74 -0.63 1.00
N LEU A 86 -17.64 -0.12 1.85
CA LEU A 86 -17.37 1.01 2.73
C LEU A 86 -17.12 0.54 4.16
N TYR A 87 -16.16 1.18 4.80
CA TYR A 87 -15.89 1.07 6.23
C TYR A 87 -15.87 2.46 6.84
N ASP A 88 -16.82 2.74 7.73
CA ASP A 88 -17.00 4.05 8.39
C ASP A 88 -16.19 4.17 9.70
N GLY A 89 -15.13 3.39 9.83
CA GLY A 89 -14.24 3.44 10.97
C GLY A 89 -12.90 4.07 10.62
N GLY A 90 -12.16 4.44 11.65
CA GLY A 90 -10.90 5.15 11.46
C GLY A 90 -9.80 4.69 12.41
N GLY A 91 -8.66 5.39 12.31
CA GLY A 91 -7.46 5.18 13.10
C GLY A 91 -6.19 5.31 12.28
N TYR A 92 -5.07 4.98 12.89
CA TYR A 92 -3.79 4.94 12.20
C TYR A 92 -3.65 3.61 11.45
N ILE A 93 -3.70 3.67 10.12
CA ILE A 93 -3.66 2.49 9.24
C ILE A 93 -2.35 2.50 8.45
N GLU A 94 -1.56 1.45 8.61
CA GLU A 94 -0.36 1.20 7.80
C GLU A 94 -0.71 0.37 6.57
N THR A 95 -1.45 -0.72 6.79
CA THR A 95 -1.74 -1.71 5.77
C THR A 95 -3.18 -2.18 5.94
N VAL A 96 -3.86 -2.36 4.82
CA VAL A 96 -5.15 -3.03 4.74
C VAL A 96 -4.97 -4.28 3.88
N ARG A 97 -5.59 -5.38 4.26
CA ARG A 97 -5.59 -6.61 3.48
C ARG A 97 -7.00 -7.08 3.23
N LEU A 98 -7.38 -7.17 1.96
CA LEU A 98 -8.66 -7.70 1.51
C LEU A 98 -8.48 -9.19 1.16
N TYR A 99 -9.37 -10.02 1.66
CA TYR A 99 -9.53 -11.42 1.29
C TYR A 99 -10.77 -11.56 0.41
N ALA A 100 -10.57 -11.74 -0.89
CA ALA A 100 -11.64 -11.83 -1.87
C ALA A 100 -11.27 -12.76 -3.02
N GLY A 101 -12.05 -13.81 -3.22
CA GLY A 101 -11.97 -14.68 -4.39
C GLY A 101 -12.85 -14.15 -5.51
N HIS A 102 -12.37 -14.12 -6.75
CA HIS A 102 -13.17 -13.70 -7.91
C HIS A 102 -13.38 -14.88 -8.84
N ARG A 103 -14.60 -15.07 -9.34
CA ARG A 103 -14.92 -16.12 -10.33
C ARG A 103 -14.27 -15.85 -11.69
N LEU A 104 -14.14 -14.58 -12.05
CA LEU A 104 -13.43 -14.09 -13.23
C LEU A 104 -12.31 -13.17 -12.76
N PRO A 105 -11.23 -13.01 -13.55
CA PRO A 105 -10.19 -12.06 -13.20
C PRO A 105 -10.79 -10.67 -12.96
N PRO A 106 -10.56 -10.05 -11.80
CA PRO A 106 -11.05 -8.71 -11.54
C PRO A 106 -10.33 -7.70 -12.43
N GLY A 107 -10.94 -6.55 -12.63
CA GLY A 107 -10.28 -5.40 -13.21
C GLY A 107 -9.21 -4.83 -12.28
N SER A 108 -9.27 -3.55 -11.95
CA SER A 108 -8.36 -2.97 -10.96
C SER A 108 -8.96 -3.08 -9.56
N VAL A 109 -8.19 -3.66 -8.63
CA VAL A 109 -8.54 -3.67 -7.21
C VAL A 109 -7.87 -2.47 -6.54
N ALA A 110 -8.66 -1.61 -5.91
CA ALA A 110 -8.19 -0.36 -5.34
C ALA A 110 -8.80 -0.07 -3.96
N LEU A 111 -8.13 0.79 -3.21
CA LEU A 111 -8.61 1.30 -1.94
C LEU A 111 -8.47 2.82 -1.94
N TYR A 112 -9.53 3.51 -1.53
CA TYR A 112 -9.54 4.93 -1.24
C TYR A 112 -9.66 5.14 0.27
N TYR A 113 -9.11 6.23 0.77
CA TYR A 113 -9.21 6.57 2.19
C TYR A 113 -9.62 8.02 2.38
N LEU A 114 -10.35 8.27 3.46
CA LEU A 114 -10.68 9.62 3.93
C LEU A 114 -9.69 10.05 5.00
N LEU A 115 -9.17 11.26 4.93
CA LEU A 115 -8.47 11.89 6.04
C LEU A 115 -9.49 12.52 7.01
N PRO A 116 -9.14 12.69 8.29
CA PRO A 116 -10.04 13.31 9.26
C PRO A 116 -10.59 14.66 8.76
N GLY A 117 -11.90 14.79 8.81
CA GLY A 117 -12.63 15.98 8.35
C GLY A 117 -12.98 16.01 6.86
N GLN A 118 -12.64 14.98 6.09
CA GLN A 118 -13.09 14.80 4.70
C GLN A 118 -14.37 13.97 4.64
N THR A 119 -15.19 14.25 3.64
CA THR A 119 -16.44 13.55 3.34
C THR A 119 -16.42 12.82 2.02
N ASP A 120 -15.53 13.23 1.10
CA ASP A 120 -15.52 12.74 -0.27
C ASP A 120 -14.20 12.00 -0.58
N TYR A 121 -14.32 10.85 -1.21
CA TYR A 121 -13.17 10.09 -1.71
C TYR A 121 -12.57 10.76 -2.95
N SER A 122 -11.25 10.71 -3.08
CA SER A 122 -10.51 11.38 -4.15
C SER A 122 -9.50 10.45 -4.79
N GLU A 123 -9.29 10.59 -6.11
CA GLU A 123 -8.26 9.87 -6.86
C GLU A 123 -6.84 10.11 -6.35
N THR A 124 -6.60 11.23 -5.66
CA THR A 124 -5.31 11.50 -5.01
C THR A 124 -5.09 10.69 -3.75
N GLN A 125 -6.14 10.05 -3.23
CA GLN A 125 -6.15 9.21 -2.03
C GLN A 125 -6.46 7.76 -2.38
N LYS A 126 -6.05 7.32 -3.57
CA LYS A 126 -6.21 5.97 -4.09
C LYS A 126 -4.92 5.19 -3.94
N VAL A 127 -5.04 3.94 -3.53
CA VAL A 127 -3.94 2.97 -3.45
C VAL A 127 -4.37 1.73 -4.21
N PHE A 128 -3.53 1.29 -5.16
CA PHE A 128 -3.77 0.02 -5.87
C PHE A 128 -3.29 -1.16 -5.05
N ALA A 129 -3.99 -2.27 -5.19
CA ALA A 129 -3.65 -3.50 -4.51
C ALA A 129 -2.32 -4.10 -5.01
N HIS A 130 -1.54 -4.62 -4.07
CA HIS A 130 -0.51 -5.61 -4.36
C HIS A 130 -1.07 -7.00 -4.10
N VAL A 131 -1.04 -7.89 -5.08
CA VAL A 131 -1.49 -9.27 -4.93
C VAL A 131 -0.39 -10.06 -4.21
N VAL A 132 -0.65 -10.44 -2.96
CA VAL A 132 0.28 -11.24 -2.13
C VAL A 132 0.19 -12.71 -2.52
N GLN A 133 -1.01 -13.20 -2.72
CA GLN A 133 -1.35 -14.55 -3.23
C GLN A 133 -2.74 -14.51 -3.84
N PRO A 134 -3.17 -15.52 -4.61
CA PRO A 134 -4.52 -15.56 -5.15
C PRO A 134 -5.58 -15.33 -4.06
N GLY A 135 -6.47 -14.36 -4.29
CA GLY A 135 -7.52 -13.97 -3.34
C GLY A 135 -7.06 -13.13 -2.16
N VAL A 136 -5.81 -12.64 -2.12
CA VAL A 136 -5.30 -11.77 -1.06
C VAL A 136 -4.67 -10.51 -1.66
N TYR A 137 -5.30 -9.38 -1.41
CA TYR A 137 -4.95 -8.07 -1.91
C TYR A 137 -4.48 -7.19 -0.75
N GLU A 138 -3.27 -6.67 -0.84
CA GLU A 138 -2.67 -5.82 0.19
C GLU A 138 -2.53 -4.38 -0.30
N PHE A 139 -2.93 -3.42 0.53
CA PHE A 139 -2.83 -1.99 0.28
C PHE A 139 -1.91 -1.36 1.33
N ASP A 140 -0.81 -0.75 0.90
CA ASP A 140 0.12 -0.01 1.77
C ASP A 140 -0.30 1.46 1.83
N LEU A 141 -0.91 1.88 2.93
CA LEU A 141 -1.27 3.27 3.17
C LEU A 141 -0.08 4.09 3.70
N GLY A 142 1.00 3.45 4.06
CA GLY A 142 2.21 4.11 4.54
C GLY A 142 2.08 4.78 5.90
N GLY A 143 1.10 4.37 6.71
CA GLY A 143 0.85 4.92 8.04
C GLY A 143 0.15 6.29 7.98
N LYS A 144 -1.16 6.26 7.79
CA LYS A 144 -2.03 7.45 7.78
C LYS A 144 -3.12 7.32 8.82
N THR A 145 -3.48 8.43 9.44
CA THR A 145 -4.71 8.50 10.22
C THR A 145 -5.85 8.73 9.24
N VAL A 146 -6.80 7.80 9.21
CA VAL A 146 -7.96 7.84 8.32
C VAL A 146 -9.26 7.88 9.12
N SER A 147 -10.34 8.36 8.51
CA SER A 147 -11.69 8.40 9.08
C SER A 147 -12.68 7.51 8.32
N GLY A 148 -12.27 6.90 7.23
CA GLY A 148 -13.09 5.98 6.44
C GLY A 148 -12.26 5.33 5.35
N LEU A 149 -12.72 4.16 4.89
CA LEU A 149 -12.13 3.42 3.76
C LEU A 149 -13.23 3.05 2.76
N ARG A 150 -12.90 3.14 1.49
CA ARG A 150 -13.66 2.56 0.38
C ARG A 150 -12.76 1.57 -0.34
N ILE A 151 -13.20 0.34 -0.47
CA ILE A 151 -12.49 -0.71 -1.20
C ILE A 151 -13.29 -1.03 -2.45
N ASP A 152 -12.66 -0.89 -3.60
CA ASP A 152 -13.20 -1.31 -4.89
C ASP A 152 -12.55 -2.65 -5.24
N PRO A 153 -13.24 -3.79 -4.99
CA PRO A 153 -12.67 -5.13 -5.23
C PRO A 153 -12.60 -5.47 -6.71
N ASP A 154 -13.29 -4.71 -7.52
CA ASP A 154 -13.31 -4.78 -8.98
C ASP A 154 -13.62 -3.40 -9.58
N SER A 155 -13.43 -3.26 -10.89
CA SER A 155 -13.78 -2.08 -11.68
C SER A 155 -14.74 -2.40 -12.83
N VAL A 156 -15.37 -3.58 -12.79
CA VAL A 156 -16.27 -4.08 -13.84
C VAL A 156 -17.52 -4.70 -13.21
N GLY A 157 -18.69 -4.39 -13.77
CA GLY A 157 -19.95 -5.02 -13.36
C GLY A 157 -20.06 -6.47 -13.80
N GLY A 158 -20.85 -7.25 -13.09
CA GLY A 158 -21.11 -8.65 -13.40
C GLY A 158 -20.02 -9.61 -12.93
N VAL A 159 -19.16 -9.20 -12.02
CA VAL A 159 -18.12 -10.06 -11.43
C VAL A 159 -18.61 -10.61 -10.10
N ALA A 160 -18.66 -11.94 -10.01
CA ALA A 160 -18.95 -12.62 -8.76
C ALA A 160 -17.69 -12.68 -7.88
N THR A 161 -17.82 -12.15 -6.66
CA THR A 161 -16.76 -12.02 -5.68
C THR A 161 -17.16 -12.74 -4.39
N LEU A 162 -16.34 -13.70 -3.96
CA LEU A 162 -16.43 -14.29 -2.63
C LEU A 162 -15.67 -13.39 -1.65
N PHE A 163 -16.38 -12.66 -0.83
CA PHE A 163 -15.81 -11.82 0.21
C PHE A 163 -15.56 -12.61 1.48
N THR A 164 -14.32 -12.66 1.96
CA THR A 164 -13.98 -13.40 3.18
C THR A 164 -13.67 -12.47 4.35
N GLY A 165 -13.23 -11.24 4.10
CA GLY A 165 -12.98 -10.25 5.13
C GLY A 165 -11.94 -9.21 4.77
N VAL A 166 -11.76 -8.24 5.66
CA VAL A 166 -10.73 -7.20 5.57
C VAL A 166 -9.95 -7.18 6.88
N GLU A 167 -8.64 -7.26 6.82
CA GLU A 167 -7.76 -7.05 7.98
C GLU A 167 -7.18 -5.64 7.96
N LEU A 168 -7.35 -4.93 9.07
CA LEU A 168 -6.70 -3.65 9.32
C LEU A 168 -5.42 -3.90 10.12
N ASN A 169 -4.30 -3.36 9.64
CA ASN A 169 -2.98 -3.51 10.25
C ASN A 169 -2.62 -4.96 10.57
N PRO A 170 -2.66 -5.90 9.60
CA PRO A 170 -2.32 -7.29 9.84
C PRO A 170 -0.93 -7.39 10.49
N PRO A 171 -0.72 -8.37 11.37
CA PRO A 171 0.58 -8.56 12.01
C PRO A 171 1.64 -8.84 10.95
N GLN A 172 2.65 -7.99 10.91
CA GLN A 172 3.80 -8.14 10.00
C GLN A 172 5.08 -8.28 10.81
N PHE A 173 5.99 -9.12 10.32
CA PHE A 173 7.31 -9.20 10.89
C PHE A 173 8.04 -7.87 10.67
N TRP A 174 8.39 -7.21 11.75
CA TRP A 174 8.88 -5.81 11.72
C TRP A 174 10.12 -5.59 10.83
N LEU A 175 11.00 -6.60 10.67
CA LEU A 175 12.16 -6.48 9.78
C LEU A 175 11.79 -6.41 8.30
N LEU A 176 10.65 -6.94 7.87
CA LEU A 176 10.21 -6.84 6.49
C LEU A 176 9.95 -5.39 6.07
N ARG A 177 9.67 -4.51 7.02
CA ARG A 177 9.49 -3.07 6.78
C ARG A 177 10.78 -2.38 6.30
N PHE A 178 11.95 -2.94 6.63
CA PHE A 178 13.24 -2.43 6.15
C PHE A 178 13.61 -2.93 4.75
N VAL A 179 12.85 -3.85 4.19
CA VAL A 179 13.07 -4.32 2.83
C VAL A 179 12.46 -3.31 1.85
N PRO A 180 13.26 -2.64 1.02
CA PRO A 180 12.74 -1.68 0.06
C PRO A 180 11.86 -2.37 -0.99
N ASN A 181 10.77 -1.72 -1.42
CA ASN A 181 10.04 -2.12 -2.61
C ASN A 181 10.80 -1.73 -3.89
N GLY A 182 10.31 -2.17 -5.07
CA GLY A 182 10.99 -1.95 -6.33
C GLY A 182 11.34 -0.47 -6.62
N GLY A 183 10.41 0.45 -6.37
CA GLY A 183 10.63 1.89 -6.53
C GLY A 183 11.63 2.45 -5.54
N GLN A 184 11.59 1.98 -4.30
CA GLN A 184 12.52 2.37 -3.25
C GLN A 184 13.93 1.85 -3.52
N TRP A 185 14.09 0.64 -4.07
CA TRP A 185 15.39 0.16 -4.55
C TRP A 185 15.98 1.05 -5.61
N LEU A 186 15.17 1.51 -6.56
CA LEU A 186 15.60 2.42 -7.60
C LEU A 186 16.10 3.76 -7.04
N LEU A 187 15.42 4.29 -6.03
CA LEU A 187 15.85 5.51 -5.32
C LEU A 187 17.13 5.28 -4.50
N LEU A 188 17.19 4.17 -3.74
CA LEU A 188 18.32 3.87 -2.86
C LEU A 188 19.62 3.63 -3.65
N LEU A 189 19.53 3.03 -4.83
CA LEU A 189 20.69 2.76 -5.69
C LEU A 189 20.93 3.89 -6.71
N GLY A 190 19.90 4.47 -7.29
CA GLY A 190 20.03 5.46 -8.35
C GLY A 190 20.42 6.85 -7.86
N LEU A 191 19.77 7.38 -6.82
CA LEU A 191 20.06 8.73 -6.34
C LEU A 191 21.51 8.92 -5.87
N PRO A 192 22.11 8.01 -5.06
CA PRO A 192 23.51 8.15 -4.66
C PRO A 192 24.47 8.10 -5.85
N ALA A 193 24.18 7.24 -6.85
CA ALA A 193 24.99 7.17 -8.06
C ALA A 193 24.93 8.47 -8.86
N CYS A 194 23.74 9.01 -9.10
CA CYS A 194 23.54 10.28 -9.79
C CYS A 194 24.23 11.45 -9.05
N ALA A 195 24.05 11.52 -7.73
CA ALA A 195 24.68 12.56 -6.91
C ALA A 195 26.21 12.50 -6.97
N ALA A 196 26.79 11.30 -6.85
CA ALA A 196 28.23 11.11 -6.94
C ALA A 196 28.77 11.44 -8.33
N ALA A 197 28.08 11.05 -9.40
CA ALA A 197 28.46 11.37 -10.77
C ALA A 197 28.39 12.89 -11.05
N ALA A 198 27.30 13.55 -10.66
CA ALA A 198 27.14 15.00 -10.82
C ALA A 198 28.25 15.76 -10.08
N TRP A 199 28.56 15.35 -8.85
CA TRP A 199 29.63 15.97 -8.07
C TRP A 199 31.01 15.77 -8.71
N ALA A 200 31.29 14.58 -9.25
CA ALA A 200 32.53 14.29 -9.95
C ALA A 200 32.72 15.20 -11.21
N LEU A 201 31.63 15.39 -11.99
CA LEU A 201 31.62 16.25 -13.17
C LEU A 201 31.87 17.73 -12.82
N VAL A 202 31.26 18.24 -11.75
CA VAL A 202 31.44 19.64 -11.31
C VAL A 202 32.88 19.87 -10.85
N ARG A 203 33.50 18.94 -10.16
CA ARG A 203 34.89 19.07 -9.70
C ARG A 203 35.91 18.89 -10.81
N GLY A 204 35.65 18.01 -11.79
CA GLY A 204 36.54 17.83 -12.94
C GLY A 204 36.63 19.05 -13.88
N LYS A 205 35.63 19.96 -13.79
CA LYS A 205 35.60 21.20 -14.57
C LYS A 205 36.28 22.39 -13.90
N ARG A 206 36.82 22.30 -12.67
CA ARG A 206 37.60 23.39 -12.09
C ARG A 206 38.95 23.45 -12.82
N PRO A 207 39.24 24.54 -13.56
CA PRO A 207 40.55 24.73 -14.16
C PRO A 207 41.58 24.72 -13.02
N GLU A 208 42.66 23.99 -13.20
CA GLU A 208 43.90 24.22 -12.44
C GLU A 208 44.36 25.64 -12.74
N ASN A 209 43.96 26.58 -11.88
CA ASN A 209 44.60 27.89 -11.88
C ASN A 209 46.01 27.69 -11.34
N SER A 210 46.95 27.67 -12.29
CA SER A 210 48.38 27.81 -12.12
C SER A 210 48.72 29.12 -11.42
#